data_a7bcb091ffe8b69e332866b878a8e50b
#
_entry.id   a7bcb091ffe8b69e332866b878a8e50b
#
_cell.length_a   1.000
_cell.length_b   1.000
_cell.length_c   1.000
_cell.angle_alpha   90.00
_cell.angle_beta   90.00
_cell.angle_gamma   90.00
#
_symmetry.space_group_name_H-M   'P 1'
#
loop_
_entity.id
_entity.type
_entity.pdbx_description
1 polymer ?
#
loop_
_entity_poly.entity_id
_entity_poly.type
_entity_poly.pdbx_seq_one_letter_code
_entity_poly.pdbx_strand_id
1 'polypeptide(L)'
;MADAAIHGHEHHKPGFFTRWFMSTNHKDIGILYLFVGGFVGLISVLFTVYMRLELMEPGVQYMCQEGARFIASADACTPNGHLWNVMITYHGVLMMFFVVIPALFGGFGNYFMPLQIGAPDMAFPRMNNLSFWLYVAGTSLGVASMLAPGGGGDLGTGAGVGWVLYPPLTTTAEGGYAMDLAIFAVHLSGASSILGAINMITTFLNMRTPGMTLHKVPLFGWSIFVTAWMILLALPVLAGAITMLLTDRNFGTTFFSPSGGGDPILYQHILWFF
;
A
#
# COMPACT_ATOMS: atom_id res chain seq x y z
N MET A 1 32.94 -25.20 47.99
CA MET A 1 32.90 -23.77 47.68
C MET A 1 33.12 -23.67 46.19
N ALA A 2 32.07 -23.54 45.42
CA ALA A 2 32.13 -23.38 43.97
C ALA A 2 31.53 -22.01 43.67
N ASP A 3 32.38 -21.06 43.34
CA ASP A 3 32.00 -19.76 42.80
C ASP A 3 31.38 -19.96 41.41
N ALA A 4 30.05 -19.95 41.39
CA ALA A 4 29.33 -19.83 40.12
C ALA A 4 29.49 -18.38 39.62
N ALA A 5 30.46 -18.19 38.74
CA ALA A 5 30.59 -16.93 38.01
C ALA A 5 29.30 -16.67 37.20
N ILE A 6 28.51 -15.73 37.72
CA ILE A 6 27.37 -15.15 36.97
C ILE A 6 27.98 -14.35 35.82
N HIS A 7 28.14 -14.97 34.67
CA HIS A 7 28.39 -14.27 33.43
C HIS A 7 27.11 -13.50 33.09
N GLY A 8 27.07 -12.24 33.51
CA GLY A 8 26.10 -11.28 32.96
C GLY A 8 26.30 -11.19 31.46
N HIS A 9 25.37 -11.76 30.71
CA HIS A 9 25.27 -11.49 29.27
C HIS A 9 25.01 -9.99 29.10
N GLU A 10 26.06 -9.21 28.87
CA GLU A 10 25.90 -7.86 28.35
C GLU A 10 25.08 -7.97 27.07
N HIS A 11 23.82 -7.61 27.13
CA HIS A 11 23.00 -7.43 25.95
C HIS A 11 23.59 -6.27 25.13
N HIS A 12 24.49 -6.60 24.21
CA HIS A 12 25.01 -5.66 23.24
C HIS A 12 23.81 -5.07 22.48
N LYS A 13 23.51 -3.80 22.69
CA LYS A 13 22.44 -3.11 21.94
C LYS A 13 22.82 -3.16 20.47
N PRO A 14 21.94 -3.67 19.57
CA PRO A 14 22.24 -3.71 18.16
C PRO A 14 22.50 -2.30 17.62
N GLY A 15 23.47 -2.16 16.73
CA GLY A 15 23.76 -0.88 16.07
C GLY A 15 22.53 -0.37 15.33
N PHE A 16 22.48 0.94 15.06
CA PHE A 16 21.35 1.59 14.42
C PHE A 16 20.91 0.88 13.12
N PHE A 17 21.86 0.55 12.26
CA PHE A 17 21.57 -0.10 10.97
C PHE A 17 20.95 -1.50 11.16
N THR A 18 21.55 -2.33 12.00
CA THR A 18 21.04 -3.68 12.30
C THR A 18 19.64 -3.63 12.92
N ARG A 19 19.41 -2.65 13.81
CA ARG A 19 18.11 -2.49 14.45
C ARG A 19 16.99 -2.11 13.49
N TRP A 20 17.21 -1.18 12.57
CA TRP A 20 16.14 -0.63 11.74
C TRP A 20 15.99 -1.32 10.39
N PHE A 21 17.07 -1.87 9.83
CA PHE A 21 17.02 -2.52 8.52
C PHE A 21 16.88 -4.06 8.59
N MET A 22 17.35 -4.67 9.68
CA MET A 22 17.35 -6.13 9.85
C MET A 22 16.55 -6.57 11.08
N SER A 23 15.70 -5.71 11.62
CA SER A 23 14.91 -6.05 12.81
C SER A 23 13.95 -7.19 12.54
N THR A 24 13.90 -8.12 13.47
CA THR A 24 12.86 -9.17 13.51
C THR A 24 11.84 -8.90 14.62
N ASN A 25 12.04 -7.87 15.43
CA ASN A 25 11.15 -7.50 16.53
C ASN A 25 9.86 -6.86 16.00
N HIS A 26 8.73 -7.39 16.41
CA HIS A 26 7.41 -6.92 15.97
C HIS A 26 7.14 -5.44 16.28
N LYS A 27 7.70 -4.91 17.38
CA LYS A 27 7.52 -3.50 17.76
C LYS A 27 8.28 -2.57 16.83
N ASP A 28 9.55 -2.87 16.54
CA ASP A 28 10.37 -2.08 15.64
C ASP A 28 9.78 -2.10 14.22
N ILE A 29 9.32 -3.27 13.75
CA ILE A 29 8.65 -3.40 12.44
C ILE A 29 7.33 -2.62 12.42
N GLY A 30 6.52 -2.68 13.48
CA GLY A 30 5.30 -1.89 13.60
C GLY A 30 5.57 -0.38 13.54
N ILE A 31 6.62 0.11 14.21
CA ILE A 31 7.04 1.51 14.14
C ILE A 31 7.49 1.89 12.71
N LEU A 32 8.23 1.02 12.03
CA LEU A 32 8.66 1.24 10.64
C LEU A 32 7.46 1.38 9.69
N TYR A 33 6.44 0.53 9.82
CA TYR A 33 5.19 0.65 9.05
C TYR A 33 4.48 1.98 9.31
N LEU A 34 4.39 2.40 10.58
CA LEU A 34 3.75 3.67 10.95
C LEU A 34 4.55 4.87 10.44
N PHE A 35 5.87 4.81 10.48
CA PHE A 35 6.73 5.89 9.98
C PHE A 35 6.60 6.05 8.46
N VAL A 36 6.75 4.97 7.70
CA VAL A 36 6.64 5.02 6.23
C VAL A 36 5.20 5.35 5.83
N GLY A 37 4.19 4.70 6.44
CA GLY A 37 2.79 4.99 6.17
C GLY A 37 2.39 6.43 6.51
N GLY A 38 2.90 6.98 7.61
CA GLY A 38 2.68 8.38 7.98
C GLY A 38 3.31 9.35 7.00
N PHE A 39 4.53 9.07 6.52
CA PHE A 39 5.20 9.88 5.51
C PHE A 39 4.45 9.86 4.16
N VAL A 40 4.06 8.68 3.70
CA VAL A 40 3.23 8.53 2.47
C VAL A 40 1.87 9.21 2.64
N GLY A 41 1.27 9.11 3.82
CA GLY A 41 0.02 9.77 4.17
C GLY A 41 0.13 11.28 4.08
N LEU A 42 1.22 11.87 4.56
CA LEU A 42 1.47 13.30 4.44
C LEU A 42 1.52 13.73 2.96
N ILE A 43 2.25 13.00 2.12
CA ILE A 43 2.32 13.27 0.68
C ILE A 43 0.92 13.19 0.04
N SER A 44 0.17 12.15 0.37
CA SER A 44 -1.18 11.93 -0.17
C SER A 44 -2.16 13.03 0.26
N VAL A 45 -2.04 13.52 1.50
CA VAL A 45 -2.84 14.65 2.00
C VAL A 45 -2.48 15.95 1.25
N LEU A 46 -1.20 16.17 0.92
CA LEU A 46 -0.79 17.34 0.13
C LEU A 46 -1.45 17.36 -1.25
N PHE A 47 -1.69 16.20 -1.89
CA PHE A 47 -2.47 16.15 -3.13
C PHE A 47 -3.92 16.62 -2.91
N THR A 48 -4.54 16.24 -1.81
CA THR A 48 -5.89 16.74 -1.46
C THR A 48 -5.88 18.25 -1.25
N VAL A 49 -4.89 18.78 -0.55
CA VAL A 49 -4.77 20.23 -0.35
C VAL A 49 -4.63 20.95 -1.69
N TYR A 50 -3.79 20.42 -2.59
CA TYR A 50 -3.59 21.00 -3.92
C TYR A 50 -4.87 20.97 -4.77
N MET A 51 -5.61 19.84 -4.76
CA MET A 51 -6.92 19.75 -5.40
C MET A 51 -7.94 20.75 -4.80
N ARG A 52 -7.90 20.96 -3.48
CA ARG A 52 -8.77 21.94 -2.80
C ARG A 52 -8.43 23.38 -3.18
N LEU A 53 -7.15 23.70 -3.33
CA LEU A 53 -6.73 25.02 -3.81
C LEU A 53 -7.26 25.27 -5.23
N GLU A 54 -7.18 24.29 -6.13
CA GLU A 54 -7.74 24.40 -7.48
C GLU A 54 -9.26 24.68 -7.48
N LEU A 55 -9.98 24.12 -6.53
CA LEU A 55 -11.44 24.25 -6.43
C LEU A 55 -11.92 25.47 -5.61
N MET A 56 -11.03 26.35 -5.17
CA MET A 56 -11.42 27.51 -4.35
C MET A 56 -12.16 28.57 -5.15
N GLU A 57 -11.82 28.73 -6.44
CA GLU A 57 -12.41 29.70 -7.33
C GLU A 57 -12.86 29.05 -8.64
N PRO A 58 -13.86 29.61 -9.35
CA PRO A 58 -14.24 29.13 -10.67
C PRO A 58 -13.10 29.31 -11.68
N GLY A 59 -12.90 28.30 -12.53
CA GLY A 59 -11.83 28.29 -13.55
C GLY A 59 -10.64 27.47 -13.10
N VAL A 60 -9.51 27.60 -13.80
CA VAL A 60 -8.27 26.86 -13.54
C VAL A 60 -7.17 27.81 -13.12
N GLN A 61 -6.60 27.62 -11.93
CA GLN A 61 -5.60 28.49 -11.34
C GLN A 61 -4.22 27.84 -11.24
N TYR A 62 -4.16 26.57 -10.87
CA TYR A 62 -2.92 25.87 -10.48
C TYR A 62 -2.57 24.71 -11.40
N MET A 63 -3.57 23.98 -11.95
CA MET A 63 -3.37 22.80 -12.78
C MET A 63 -3.37 23.15 -14.27
N CYS A 64 -2.28 23.71 -14.75
CA CYS A 64 -2.13 24.22 -16.10
C CYS A 64 -1.33 23.25 -16.98
N GLN A 65 -1.54 23.31 -18.32
CA GLN A 65 -0.72 22.57 -19.29
C GLN A 65 0.73 23.04 -19.30
N GLU A 66 0.95 24.32 -18.97
CA GLU A 66 2.28 24.93 -18.84
C GLU A 66 3.04 24.44 -17.60
N GLY A 67 2.41 23.66 -16.77
CA GLY A 67 2.94 23.06 -15.56
C GLY A 67 2.10 23.33 -14.32
N ALA A 68 2.31 22.53 -13.27
CA ALA A 68 1.67 22.74 -11.98
C ALA A 68 2.18 24.05 -11.35
N ARG A 69 1.26 24.90 -10.89
CA ARG A 69 1.56 26.16 -10.21
C ARG A 69 1.29 26.01 -8.72
N PHE A 70 2.11 26.62 -7.90
CA PHE A 70 1.91 26.69 -6.44
C PHE A 70 1.38 28.06 -5.98
N ILE A 71 1.39 29.06 -6.87
CA ILE A 71 0.88 30.40 -6.62
C ILE A 71 -0.03 30.76 -7.79
N ALA A 72 -1.24 31.23 -7.49
CA ALA A 72 -2.15 31.73 -8.50
C ALA A 72 -1.50 32.91 -9.25
N SER A 73 -1.59 32.89 -10.58
CA SER A 73 -1.02 33.91 -11.46
C SER A 73 -2.12 34.51 -12.33
N ALA A 74 -1.99 35.79 -12.67
CA ALA A 74 -2.91 36.46 -13.57
C ALA A 74 -2.74 36.04 -15.06
N ASP A 75 -1.68 35.27 -15.35
CA ASP A 75 -1.43 34.76 -16.71
C ASP A 75 -2.44 33.68 -17.09
N ALA A 76 -2.77 33.58 -18.36
CA ALA A 76 -3.66 32.56 -18.90
C ALA A 76 -3.16 31.16 -18.50
N CYS A 77 -4.07 30.34 -18.01
CA CYS A 77 -3.82 28.96 -17.61
C CYS A 77 -4.71 28.04 -18.45
N THR A 78 -4.09 27.22 -19.32
CA THR A 78 -4.80 26.22 -20.10
C THR A 78 -5.08 25.02 -19.20
N PRO A 79 -6.34 24.55 -19.06
CA PRO A 79 -6.70 23.44 -18.19
C PRO A 79 -5.92 22.17 -18.48
N ASN A 80 -5.36 21.52 -17.43
CA ASN A 80 -4.74 20.21 -17.53
C ASN A 80 -5.59 19.15 -16.79
N GLY A 81 -6.58 18.61 -17.50
CA GLY A 81 -7.45 17.56 -16.95
C GLY A 81 -6.71 16.26 -16.62
N HIS A 82 -5.61 15.95 -17.33
CA HIS A 82 -4.80 14.77 -17.01
C HIS A 82 -4.11 14.91 -15.67
N LEU A 83 -3.52 16.07 -15.35
CA LEU A 83 -2.88 16.32 -14.05
C LEU A 83 -3.90 16.19 -12.90
N TRP A 84 -5.13 16.68 -13.09
CA TRP A 84 -6.21 16.48 -12.14
C TRP A 84 -6.49 14.99 -11.90
N ASN A 85 -6.63 14.21 -12.96
CA ASN A 85 -6.88 12.77 -12.88
C ASN A 85 -5.72 12.01 -12.20
N VAL A 86 -4.48 12.41 -12.46
CA VAL A 86 -3.29 11.85 -11.79
C VAL A 86 -3.34 12.13 -10.29
N MET A 87 -3.65 13.36 -9.86
CA MET A 87 -3.76 13.70 -8.44
C MET A 87 -4.83 12.87 -7.73
N ILE A 88 -6.01 12.69 -8.33
CA ILE A 88 -7.07 11.83 -7.79
C ILE A 88 -6.62 10.38 -7.72
N THR A 89 -5.98 9.88 -8.78
CA THR A 89 -5.53 8.48 -8.87
C THR A 89 -4.56 8.16 -7.74
N TYR A 90 -3.49 8.95 -7.62
CA TYR A 90 -2.45 8.65 -6.63
C TYR A 90 -2.88 9.00 -5.21
N HIS A 91 -3.72 10.02 -5.00
CA HIS A 91 -4.34 10.20 -3.70
C HIS A 91 -5.09 8.95 -3.26
N GLY A 92 -5.96 8.40 -4.11
CA GLY A 92 -6.73 7.20 -3.79
C GLY A 92 -5.86 5.96 -3.59
N VAL A 93 -4.94 5.65 -4.53
CA VAL A 93 -4.04 4.49 -4.45
C VAL A 93 -3.16 4.56 -3.21
N LEU A 94 -2.54 5.70 -2.94
CA LEU A 94 -1.65 5.85 -1.79
C LEU A 94 -2.42 5.72 -0.47
N MET A 95 -3.58 6.37 -0.34
CA MET A 95 -4.35 6.30 0.90
C MET A 95 -4.86 4.89 1.18
N MET A 96 -5.40 4.19 0.18
CA MET A 96 -5.98 2.86 0.40
C MET A 96 -4.90 1.78 0.60
N PHE A 97 -3.92 1.68 -0.29
CA PHE A 97 -2.98 0.57 -0.32
C PHE A 97 -1.66 0.82 0.43
N PHE A 98 -1.27 2.09 0.62
CA PHE A 98 0.03 2.43 1.18
C PHE A 98 -0.04 3.23 2.49
N VAL A 99 -1.24 3.64 2.93
CA VAL A 99 -1.43 4.34 4.20
C VAL A 99 -2.35 3.54 5.13
N VAL A 100 -3.63 3.41 4.79
CA VAL A 100 -4.64 2.85 5.70
C VAL A 100 -4.32 1.40 6.07
N ILE A 101 -4.16 0.51 5.11
CA ILE A 101 -3.87 -0.90 5.37
C ILE A 101 -2.50 -1.07 6.06
N PRO A 102 -1.39 -0.50 5.56
CA PRO A 102 -0.11 -0.63 6.24
C PRO A 102 -0.07 -0.03 7.64
N ALA A 103 -0.68 1.12 7.88
CA ALA A 103 -0.69 1.75 9.20
C ALA A 103 -1.52 0.95 10.21
N LEU A 104 -2.76 0.59 9.85
CA LEU A 104 -3.66 -0.10 10.77
C LEU A 104 -3.25 -1.56 10.98
N PHE A 105 -3.00 -2.29 9.92
CA PHE A 105 -2.71 -3.70 9.97
C PHE A 105 -1.21 -3.96 10.18
N GLY A 106 -0.34 -3.40 9.34
CA GLY A 106 1.12 -3.54 9.44
C GLY A 106 1.71 -2.81 10.65
N GLY A 107 1.27 -1.60 10.94
CA GLY A 107 1.76 -0.79 12.07
C GLY A 107 1.16 -1.20 13.41
N PHE A 108 -0.09 -0.81 13.64
CA PHE A 108 -0.75 -1.07 14.92
C PHE A 108 -0.98 -2.56 15.17
N GLY A 109 -1.29 -3.35 14.13
CA GLY A 109 -1.44 -4.80 14.24
C GLY A 109 -0.17 -5.48 14.77
N ASN A 110 0.99 -5.21 14.15
CA ASN A 110 2.28 -5.75 14.63
C ASN A 110 2.63 -5.25 16.01
N TYR A 111 2.36 -3.99 16.33
CA TYR A 111 2.74 -3.43 17.62
C TYR A 111 1.88 -3.96 18.75
N PHE A 112 0.56 -3.91 18.64
CA PHE A 112 -0.35 -4.16 19.76
C PHE A 112 -0.87 -5.60 19.87
N MET A 113 -1.09 -6.31 18.75
CA MET A 113 -1.72 -7.63 18.81
C MET A 113 -0.87 -8.65 19.61
N PRO A 114 0.46 -8.78 19.39
CA PRO A 114 1.28 -9.68 20.21
C PRO A 114 1.28 -9.28 21.69
N LEU A 115 1.32 -7.99 22.01
CA LEU A 115 1.27 -7.50 23.39
C LEU A 115 -0.05 -7.88 24.07
N GLN A 116 -1.18 -7.76 23.35
CA GLN A 116 -2.51 -8.05 23.91
C GLN A 116 -2.74 -9.54 24.17
N ILE A 117 -2.11 -10.41 23.39
CA ILE A 117 -2.22 -11.86 23.58
C ILE A 117 -1.07 -12.43 24.46
N GLY A 118 -0.11 -11.59 24.87
CA GLY A 118 1.04 -11.97 25.67
C GLY A 118 2.09 -12.78 24.90
N ALA A 119 2.13 -12.67 23.57
CA ALA A 119 3.16 -13.29 22.74
C ALA A 119 4.49 -12.52 22.86
N PRO A 120 5.65 -13.21 22.94
CA PRO A 120 6.95 -12.55 23.02
C PRO A 120 7.35 -11.88 21.72
N ASP A 121 6.95 -12.44 20.58
CA ASP A 121 7.13 -11.91 19.21
C ASP A 121 6.10 -12.53 18.27
N MET A 122 6.18 -12.20 16.99
CA MET A 122 5.38 -12.84 15.93
C MET A 122 5.84 -14.27 15.65
N ALA A 123 4.95 -15.11 15.11
CA ALA A 123 5.27 -16.51 14.80
C ALA A 123 6.40 -16.65 13.77
N PHE A 124 6.45 -15.75 12.79
CA PHE A 124 7.46 -15.74 11.72
C PHE A 124 8.18 -14.39 11.64
N PRO A 125 9.17 -14.11 12.51
CA PRO A 125 9.79 -12.78 12.60
C PRO A 125 10.52 -12.35 11.32
N ARG A 126 11.18 -13.28 10.62
CA ARG A 126 11.86 -13.00 9.34
C ARG A 126 10.89 -12.68 8.22
N MET A 127 9.77 -13.39 8.16
CA MET A 127 8.70 -13.12 7.19
C MET A 127 8.05 -11.75 7.47
N ASN A 128 7.97 -11.34 8.72
CA ASN A 128 7.48 -10.02 9.09
C ASN A 128 8.39 -8.89 8.56
N ASN A 129 9.70 -9.06 8.68
CA ASN A 129 10.67 -8.12 8.10
C ASN A 129 10.57 -8.09 6.57
N LEU A 130 10.48 -9.26 5.91
CA LEU A 130 10.29 -9.34 4.46
C LEU A 130 9.00 -8.63 4.02
N SER A 131 7.90 -8.81 4.73
CA SER A 131 6.64 -8.12 4.49
C SER A 131 6.82 -6.60 4.48
N PHE A 132 7.52 -6.05 5.48
CA PHE A 132 7.81 -4.62 5.52
C PHE A 132 8.64 -4.15 4.30
N TRP A 133 9.67 -4.88 3.91
CA TRP A 133 10.50 -4.47 2.76
C TRP A 133 9.78 -4.59 1.42
N LEU A 134 8.87 -5.55 1.27
CA LEU A 134 7.98 -5.61 0.10
C LEU A 134 7.04 -4.39 0.04
N TYR A 135 6.52 -3.94 1.18
CA TYR A 135 5.73 -2.72 1.26
C TYR A 135 6.55 -1.49 0.84
N VAL A 136 7.79 -1.35 1.33
CA VAL A 136 8.69 -0.24 0.94
C VAL A 136 9.00 -0.29 -0.56
N ALA A 137 9.29 -1.47 -1.11
CA ALA A 137 9.51 -1.64 -2.54
C ALA A 137 8.27 -1.28 -3.36
N GLY A 138 7.08 -1.70 -2.93
CA GLY A 138 5.81 -1.32 -3.56
C GLY A 138 5.57 0.19 -3.52
N THR A 139 5.84 0.83 -2.37
CA THR A 139 5.76 2.28 -2.23
C THR A 139 6.70 3.01 -3.19
N SER A 140 7.94 2.51 -3.32
CA SER A 140 8.94 3.08 -4.24
C SER A 140 8.50 2.97 -5.70
N LEU A 141 7.90 1.85 -6.10
CA LEU A 141 7.32 1.70 -7.43
C LEU A 141 6.11 2.61 -7.64
N GLY A 142 5.27 2.81 -6.63
CA GLY A 142 4.17 3.76 -6.68
C GLY A 142 4.63 5.19 -6.93
N VAL A 143 5.70 5.61 -6.28
CA VAL A 143 6.33 6.93 -6.53
C VAL A 143 6.95 6.97 -7.92
N ALA A 144 7.66 5.91 -8.35
CA ALA A 144 8.24 5.84 -9.70
C ALA A 144 7.15 5.91 -10.79
N SER A 145 6.00 5.31 -10.55
CA SER A 145 4.83 5.37 -11.43
C SER A 145 4.32 6.80 -11.65
N MET A 146 4.33 7.64 -10.61
CA MET A 146 3.93 9.05 -10.73
C MET A 146 4.86 9.87 -11.64
N LEU A 147 6.12 9.46 -11.71
CA LEU A 147 7.16 10.14 -12.50
C LEU A 147 7.34 9.52 -13.89
N ALA A 148 6.70 8.39 -14.15
CA ALA A 148 6.79 7.66 -15.42
C ALA A 148 5.87 8.27 -16.48
N PRO A 149 6.11 8.01 -17.78
CA PRO A 149 5.19 8.34 -18.84
C PRO A 149 3.83 7.66 -18.68
N GLY A 150 2.75 8.42 -18.78
CA GLY A 150 1.35 7.99 -18.71
C GLY A 150 0.55 8.43 -19.91
N GLY A 151 -0.73 8.77 -19.73
CA GLY A 151 -1.66 9.16 -20.80
C GLY A 151 -1.22 10.36 -21.64
N GLY A 152 -0.36 11.24 -21.13
CA GLY A 152 0.25 12.34 -21.86
C GLY A 152 1.47 11.95 -22.70
N GLY A 153 2.02 10.73 -22.50
CA GLY A 153 3.19 10.23 -23.20
C GLY A 153 4.54 10.76 -22.72
N ASP A 154 4.58 11.84 -21.97
CA ASP A 154 5.80 12.47 -21.46
C ASP A 154 6.19 11.96 -20.07
N LEU A 155 7.49 12.09 -19.74
CA LEU A 155 8.00 11.78 -18.43
C LEU A 155 7.35 12.69 -17.38
N GLY A 156 6.91 12.11 -16.26
CA GLY A 156 6.26 12.84 -15.17
C GLY A 156 4.76 13.05 -15.35
N THR A 157 4.15 12.44 -16.37
CA THR A 157 2.70 12.54 -16.58
C THR A 157 1.90 11.60 -15.68
N GLY A 158 2.46 10.46 -15.27
CA GLY A 158 1.78 9.50 -14.39
C GLY A 158 0.53 8.84 -15.00
N ALA A 159 -0.15 7.99 -14.23
CA ALA A 159 -1.40 7.35 -14.63
C ALA A 159 -2.62 8.14 -14.12
N GLY A 160 -3.57 8.46 -14.99
CA GLY A 160 -4.74 9.28 -14.68
C GLY A 160 -6.08 8.54 -14.80
N VAL A 161 -6.20 7.34 -14.21
CA VAL A 161 -7.35 6.42 -14.39
C VAL A 161 -8.25 6.25 -13.17
N GLY A 162 -7.96 6.94 -12.07
CA GLY A 162 -8.60 6.71 -10.77
C GLY A 162 -8.03 5.48 -10.04
N TRP A 163 -8.22 5.42 -8.70
CA TRP A 163 -7.62 4.38 -7.86
C TRP A 163 -8.20 2.97 -8.09
N VAL A 164 -9.35 2.87 -8.69
CA VAL A 164 -10.02 1.60 -9.02
C VAL A 164 -9.51 0.96 -10.31
N LEU A 165 -8.74 1.69 -11.12
CA LEU A 165 -8.04 1.20 -12.32
C LEU A 165 -8.96 0.53 -13.36
N TYR A 166 -10.13 1.11 -13.64
CA TYR A 166 -11.13 0.50 -14.52
C TYR A 166 -10.71 0.45 -16.01
N PRO A 167 -10.82 -0.75 -16.67
CA PRO A 167 -10.86 -0.81 -18.11
C PRO A 167 -12.19 -0.23 -18.65
N PRO A 168 -12.25 0.29 -19.89
CA PRO A 168 -11.18 0.31 -20.90
C PRO A 168 -10.18 1.47 -20.75
N LEU A 169 -10.38 2.41 -19.82
CA LEU A 169 -9.51 3.57 -19.64
C LEU A 169 -8.04 3.16 -19.42
N THR A 170 -7.82 2.16 -18.55
CA THR A 170 -6.49 1.64 -18.22
C THR A 170 -5.83 0.84 -19.35
N THR A 171 -6.61 0.28 -20.30
CA THR A 171 -6.07 -0.57 -21.37
C THR A 171 -5.86 0.19 -22.68
N THR A 172 -6.72 1.16 -22.97
CA THR A 172 -6.73 1.84 -24.30
C THR A 172 -6.29 3.29 -24.26
N ALA A 173 -6.59 4.02 -23.18
CA ALA A 173 -6.33 5.46 -23.10
C ALA A 173 -5.02 5.80 -22.38
N GLU A 174 -4.53 4.93 -21.48
CA GLU A 174 -3.27 5.14 -20.78
C GLU A 174 -2.11 4.49 -21.52
N GLY A 175 -1.42 5.29 -22.35
CA GLY A 175 -0.13 4.93 -22.92
C GLY A 175 0.98 4.94 -21.87
N GLY A 176 2.18 4.48 -22.27
CA GLY A 176 3.34 4.45 -21.37
C GLY A 176 3.26 3.38 -20.27
N TYR A 177 4.27 3.35 -19.42
CA TYR A 177 4.43 2.30 -18.37
C TYR A 177 4.09 2.79 -16.96
N ALA A 178 3.60 4.02 -16.79
CA ALA A 178 3.16 4.52 -15.48
C ALA A 178 2.11 3.59 -14.84
N MET A 179 1.13 3.16 -15.64
CA MET A 179 0.08 2.26 -15.19
C MET A 179 0.63 0.88 -14.79
N ASP A 180 1.58 0.34 -15.55
CA ASP A 180 2.18 -0.97 -15.26
C ASP A 180 2.98 -0.92 -13.94
N LEU A 181 3.72 0.16 -13.69
CA LEU A 181 4.40 0.38 -12.42
C LEU A 181 3.42 0.53 -11.25
N ALA A 182 2.28 1.20 -11.45
CA ALA A 182 1.21 1.28 -10.45
C ALA A 182 0.64 -0.11 -10.11
N ILE A 183 0.39 -0.94 -11.12
CA ILE A 183 -0.05 -2.34 -10.94
C ILE A 183 0.97 -3.13 -10.13
N PHE A 184 2.27 -3.08 -10.49
CA PHE A 184 3.32 -3.76 -9.73
C PHE A 184 3.46 -3.23 -8.31
N ALA A 185 3.29 -1.94 -8.09
CA ALA A 185 3.27 -1.34 -6.75
C ALA A 185 2.18 -1.97 -5.87
N VAL A 186 0.96 -2.07 -6.39
CA VAL A 186 -0.17 -2.69 -5.68
C VAL A 186 0.06 -4.19 -5.46
N HIS A 187 0.64 -4.93 -6.43
CA HIS A 187 1.02 -6.33 -6.25
C HIS A 187 2.00 -6.53 -5.09
N LEU A 188 3.05 -5.72 -5.00
CA LEU A 188 4.03 -5.83 -3.90
C LEU A 188 3.41 -5.48 -2.55
N SER A 189 2.56 -4.44 -2.49
CA SER A 189 1.81 -4.10 -1.28
C SER A 189 0.85 -5.24 -0.88
N GLY A 190 0.18 -5.85 -1.86
CA GLY A 190 -0.69 -7.02 -1.64
C GLY A 190 0.08 -8.22 -1.11
N ALA A 191 1.22 -8.57 -1.71
CA ALA A 191 2.09 -9.66 -1.25
C ALA A 191 2.59 -9.40 0.18
N SER A 192 3.00 -8.17 0.49
CA SER A 192 3.34 -7.74 1.85
C SER A 192 2.20 -8.02 2.83
N SER A 193 0.99 -7.61 2.48
CA SER A 193 -0.20 -7.76 3.34
C SER A 193 -0.60 -9.23 3.55
N ILE A 194 -0.45 -10.08 2.52
CA ILE A 194 -0.70 -11.53 2.64
C ILE A 194 0.29 -12.17 3.61
N LEU A 195 1.59 -11.87 3.50
CA LEU A 195 2.61 -12.38 4.42
C LEU A 195 2.32 -11.94 5.86
N GLY A 196 1.93 -10.67 6.05
CA GLY A 196 1.49 -10.14 7.32
C GLY A 196 0.27 -10.88 7.87
N ALA A 197 -0.73 -11.14 7.03
CA ALA A 197 -1.97 -11.83 7.42
C ALA A 197 -1.69 -13.26 7.89
N ILE A 198 -0.89 -14.04 7.17
CA ILE A 198 -0.47 -15.39 7.57
C ILE A 198 0.21 -15.33 8.94
N ASN A 199 1.11 -14.37 9.13
CA ASN A 199 1.84 -14.21 10.38
C ASN A 199 0.91 -13.83 11.55
N MET A 200 -0.01 -12.88 11.34
CA MET A 200 -1.01 -12.47 12.35
C MET A 200 -1.92 -13.63 12.75
N ILE A 201 -2.46 -14.39 11.79
CA ILE A 201 -3.32 -15.55 12.06
C ILE A 201 -2.57 -16.59 12.88
N THR A 202 -1.36 -16.95 12.47
CA THR A 202 -0.56 -17.97 13.16
C THR A 202 -0.18 -17.51 14.57
N THR A 203 0.22 -16.27 14.75
CA THR A 203 0.56 -15.70 16.05
C THR A 203 -0.65 -15.69 16.97
N PHE A 204 -1.80 -15.22 16.48
CA PHE A 204 -3.03 -15.17 17.25
C PHE A 204 -3.51 -16.56 17.70
N LEU A 205 -3.44 -17.56 16.85
CA LEU A 205 -3.90 -18.91 17.19
C LEU A 205 -2.93 -19.68 18.09
N ASN A 206 -1.63 -19.57 17.86
CA ASN A 206 -0.63 -20.48 18.45
C ASN A 206 0.21 -19.87 19.57
N MET A 207 0.31 -18.54 19.66
CA MET A 207 1.27 -17.90 20.58
C MET A 207 0.61 -17.15 21.73
N ARG A 208 -0.65 -17.40 22.02
CA ARG A 208 -1.30 -16.82 23.20
C ARG A 208 -0.66 -17.36 24.48
N THR A 209 -0.47 -16.48 25.47
CA THR A 209 0.03 -16.87 26.78
C THR A 209 -0.91 -17.88 27.46
N PRO A 210 -0.40 -18.84 28.27
CA PRO A 210 -1.23 -19.76 29.03
C PRO A 210 -2.30 -19.03 29.86
N GLY A 211 -3.57 -19.50 29.74
CA GLY A 211 -4.71 -18.85 30.39
C GLY A 211 -5.41 -17.75 29.59
N MET A 212 -4.81 -17.29 28.48
CA MET A 212 -5.44 -16.36 27.53
C MET A 212 -6.34 -17.14 26.55
N THR A 213 -7.59 -17.39 26.96
CA THR A 213 -8.60 -18.00 26.09
C THR A 213 -9.10 -16.99 25.06
N LEU A 214 -9.70 -17.46 23.98
CA LEU A 214 -10.23 -16.58 22.91
C LEU A 214 -11.22 -15.53 23.45
N HIS A 215 -12.01 -15.87 24.44
CA HIS A 215 -12.98 -14.96 25.08
C HIS A 215 -12.32 -13.83 25.91
N LYS A 216 -11.05 -13.98 26.28
CA LYS A 216 -10.31 -12.98 27.06
C LYS A 216 -9.51 -12.02 26.18
N VAL A 217 -9.38 -12.33 24.90
CA VAL A 217 -8.63 -11.46 23.96
C VAL A 217 -9.40 -10.15 23.75
N PRO A 218 -8.74 -8.98 23.87
CA PRO A 218 -9.36 -7.68 23.60
C PRO A 218 -9.91 -7.56 22.18
N LEU A 219 -10.90 -6.69 22.00
CA LEU A 219 -11.57 -6.46 20.70
C LEU A 219 -10.61 -6.09 19.58
N PHE A 220 -9.57 -5.32 19.89
CA PHE A 220 -8.56 -4.95 18.89
C PHE A 220 -7.82 -6.20 18.36
N GLY A 221 -7.41 -7.12 19.22
CA GLY A 221 -6.81 -8.39 18.80
C GLY A 221 -7.73 -9.20 17.89
N TRP A 222 -9.03 -9.25 18.21
CA TRP A 222 -10.05 -9.87 17.38
C TRP A 222 -10.23 -9.16 16.03
N SER A 223 -10.25 -7.82 16.02
CA SER A 223 -10.38 -7.06 14.78
C SER A 223 -9.22 -7.33 13.82
N ILE A 224 -7.99 -7.37 14.32
CA ILE A 224 -6.80 -7.72 13.52
C ILE A 224 -6.88 -9.16 13.01
N PHE A 225 -7.31 -10.11 13.84
CA PHE A 225 -7.45 -11.52 13.45
C PHE A 225 -8.49 -11.71 12.33
N VAL A 226 -9.67 -11.10 12.45
CA VAL A 226 -10.71 -11.16 11.41
C VAL A 226 -10.24 -10.46 10.14
N THR A 227 -9.64 -9.28 10.26
CA THR A 227 -9.07 -8.54 9.12
C THR A 227 -8.01 -9.37 8.40
N ALA A 228 -7.16 -10.11 9.13
CA ALA A 228 -6.16 -10.98 8.52
C ALA A 228 -6.78 -12.08 7.63
N TRP A 229 -7.88 -12.70 8.07
CA TRP A 229 -8.63 -13.65 7.25
C TRP A 229 -9.25 -12.99 6.02
N MET A 230 -9.85 -11.82 6.18
CA MET A 230 -10.43 -11.07 5.05
C MET A 230 -9.35 -10.71 4.01
N ILE A 231 -8.20 -10.21 4.45
CA ILE A 231 -7.05 -9.91 3.57
C ILE A 231 -6.57 -11.15 2.84
N LEU A 232 -6.40 -12.27 3.55
CA LEU A 232 -5.91 -13.52 2.96
C LEU A 232 -6.84 -14.05 1.86
N LEU A 233 -8.15 -13.85 1.98
CA LEU A 233 -9.12 -14.28 0.99
C LEU A 233 -9.33 -13.27 -0.15
N ALA A 234 -9.34 -11.99 0.14
CA ALA A 234 -9.68 -10.95 -0.84
C ALA A 234 -8.49 -10.53 -1.73
N LEU A 235 -7.28 -10.43 -1.17
CA LEU A 235 -6.13 -9.95 -1.95
C LEU A 235 -5.73 -10.84 -3.13
N PRO A 236 -5.77 -12.18 -3.08
CA PRO A 236 -5.50 -12.99 -4.27
C PRO A 236 -6.48 -12.73 -5.42
N VAL A 237 -7.74 -12.43 -5.10
CA VAL A 237 -8.77 -12.09 -6.10
C VAL A 237 -8.45 -10.73 -6.75
N LEU A 238 -8.10 -9.72 -5.96
CA LEU A 238 -7.63 -8.44 -6.46
C LEU A 238 -6.38 -8.59 -7.31
N ALA A 239 -5.39 -9.36 -6.84
CA ALA A 239 -4.16 -9.64 -7.59
C ALA A 239 -4.47 -10.29 -8.94
N GLY A 240 -5.43 -11.21 -9.00
CA GLY A 240 -5.93 -11.81 -10.23
C GLY A 240 -6.51 -10.77 -11.20
N ALA A 241 -7.35 -9.86 -10.72
CA ALA A 241 -7.95 -8.79 -11.53
C ALA A 241 -6.89 -7.88 -12.17
N ILE A 242 -5.94 -7.38 -11.35
CA ILE A 242 -4.90 -6.48 -11.86
C ILE A 242 -3.82 -7.21 -12.67
N THR A 243 -3.64 -8.54 -12.50
CA THR A 243 -2.81 -9.36 -13.38
C THR A 243 -3.46 -9.51 -14.76
N MET A 244 -4.76 -9.81 -14.82
CA MET A 244 -5.51 -9.84 -16.10
C MET A 244 -5.45 -8.49 -16.80
N LEU A 245 -5.56 -7.38 -16.06
CA LEU A 245 -5.40 -6.04 -16.59
C LEU A 245 -4.00 -5.82 -17.19
N LEU A 246 -2.96 -6.26 -16.48
CA LEU A 246 -1.57 -6.17 -16.94
C LEU A 246 -1.35 -6.98 -18.23
N THR A 247 -1.96 -8.16 -18.35
CA THR A 247 -1.86 -8.98 -19.57
C THR A 247 -2.64 -8.40 -20.73
N ASP A 248 -3.80 -7.81 -20.51
CA ASP A 248 -4.54 -7.09 -21.56
C ASP A 248 -3.73 -5.91 -22.10
N ARG A 249 -2.96 -5.22 -21.25
CA ARG A 249 -2.11 -4.10 -21.65
C ARG A 249 -0.88 -4.52 -22.45
N ASN A 250 -0.21 -5.62 -22.07
CA ASN A 250 1.15 -5.93 -22.53
C ASN A 250 1.24 -7.20 -23.38
N PHE A 251 0.29 -8.12 -23.28
CA PHE A 251 0.34 -9.45 -23.93
C PHE A 251 -0.78 -9.69 -24.92
N GLY A 252 -1.64 -8.68 -25.20
CA GLY A 252 -2.71 -8.78 -26.16
C GLY A 252 -3.83 -9.76 -25.78
N THR A 253 -3.98 -10.07 -24.49
CA THR A 253 -5.17 -10.76 -23.97
C THR A 253 -6.38 -9.83 -24.02
N THR A 254 -7.57 -10.38 -23.98
CA THR A 254 -8.82 -9.63 -24.13
C THR A 254 -9.83 -9.91 -23.04
N PHE A 255 -9.36 -10.08 -21.79
CA PHE A 255 -10.24 -10.34 -20.64
C PHE A 255 -11.31 -9.28 -20.44
N PHE A 256 -10.95 -8.01 -20.70
CA PHE A 256 -11.81 -6.85 -20.47
C PHE A 256 -12.13 -6.07 -21.75
N SER A 257 -11.76 -6.59 -22.91
CA SER A 257 -12.04 -5.97 -24.22
C SER A 257 -13.22 -6.64 -24.92
N PRO A 258 -14.34 -5.93 -25.15
CA PRO A 258 -15.52 -6.50 -25.82
C PRO A 258 -15.23 -6.99 -27.26
N SER A 259 -14.33 -6.34 -27.96
CA SER A 259 -13.94 -6.73 -29.33
C SER A 259 -13.27 -8.10 -29.40
N GLY A 260 -12.68 -8.58 -28.32
CA GLY A 260 -12.08 -9.90 -28.19
C GLY A 260 -12.93 -10.90 -27.40
N GLY A 261 -14.19 -10.56 -27.07
CA GLY A 261 -15.11 -11.42 -26.31
C GLY A 261 -15.01 -11.25 -24.79
N GLY A 262 -14.24 -10.29 -24.30
CA GLY A 262 -14.14 -9.94 -22.87
C GLY A 262 -15.23 -8.97 -22.41
N ASP A 263 -15.26 -8.70 -21.10
CA ASP A 263 -16.23 -7.79 -20.50
C ASP A 263 -15.58 -6.88 -19.44
N PRO A 264 -15.59 -5.54 -19.61
CA PRO A 264 -15.08 -4.61 -18.60
C PRO A 264 -15.82 -4.70 -17.26
N ILE A 265 -17.09 -5.12 -17.26
CA ILE A 265 -17.88 -5.28 -16.02
C ILE A 265 -17.32 -6.42 -15.18
N LEU A 266 -16.74 -7.45 -15.79
CA LEU A 266 -16.06 -8.53 -15.08
C LEU A 266 -14.96 -7.99 -14.17
N TYR A 267 -14.16 -7.01 -14.63
CA TYR A 267 -13.15 -6.38 -13.80
C TYR A 267 -13.76 -5.72 -12.57
N GLN A 268 -14.86 -5.00 -12.73
CA GLN A 268 -15.53 -4.33 -11.60
C GLN A 268 -16.00 -5.34 -10.55
N HIS A 269 -16.59 -6.45 -10.96
CA HIS A 269 -17.02 -7.50 -10.04
C HIS A 269 -15.86 -8.12 -9.28
N ILE A 270 -14.75 -8.40 -9.95
CA ILE A 270 -13.56 -9.00 -9.32
C ILE A 270 -12.89 -7.98 -8.39
N LEU A 271 -12.72 -6.72 -8.81
CA LEU A 271 -12.12 -5.68 -7.99
C LEU A 271 -12.94 -5.47 -6.71
N TRP A 272 -14.25 -5.32 -6.82
CA TRP A 272 -15.12 -5.02 -5.67
C TRP A 272 -15.42 -6.24 -4.79
N PHE A 273 -14.89 -7.41 -5.12
CA PHE A 273 -14.79 -8.52 -4.18
C PHE A 273 -13.79 -8.20 -3.05
N PHE A 274 -12.70 -7.46 -3.34
CA PHE A 274 -11.77 -6.93 -2.35
C PHE A 274 -12.41 -5.83 -1.51
#